data_491222b1010514d8c8595389a2be7277
#
_entry.id   491222b1010514d8c8595389a2be7277
#
_cell.length_a   1.000
_cell.length_b   1.000
_cell.length_c   1.000
_cell.angle_alpha   90.00
_cell.angle_beta   90.00
_cell.angle_gamma   90.00
#
_symmetry.space_group_name_H-M   'P 1'
#
loop_
_entity.id
_entity.type
_entity.pdbx_description
1 polymer ?
#
loop_
_entity_poly.entity_id
_entity_poly.type
_entity_poly.pdbx_seq_one_letter_code
_entity_poly.pdbx_strand_id
1 'polypeptide(L)'
;MNKPLVAIQCLVYNHEPYLRDCLNGFVSQQTSFPFVAIVHDDASTDNSVAIIKEFAEKYPNIIIPIYEKENLYRKPNGILMKTVHAALDKTGSKYIAICEGDDYWTDPLKLQKQIDILESNSDLIACVTNTCKVDKKGNLLEQKKENVVQGNKEGIYDIYDFFKMPQHQYPTATIVYRAIHQNEIRSKYSHTENPFLGDWTLWIILHSYGKFYYLDEVTAAYRTNPTSLTHTVNRVARAKASREICHNVADVLPEQYADIAADLRKTNWVWISLIFAYRAEKRYFGMFGSFIMAAILCPKALWKTIKEALHKRSQH
;
A
#
# COMPACT_ATOMS: atom_id res chain seq x y z
N MET A 1 29.97 5.79 -8.56
CA MET A 1 28.60 6.13 -9.03
C MET A 1 28.05 7.23 -8.16
N ASN A 2 27.33 8.19 -8.72
CA ASN A 2 26.65 9.21 -7.91
C ASN A 2 25.59 8.51 -7.05
N LYS A 3 25.45 8.95 -5.81
CA LYS A 3 24.44 8.41 -4.87
C LYS A 3 23.04 8.59 -5.47
N PRO A 4 22.22 7.53 -5.57
CA PRO A 4 20.87 7.65 -6.12
C PRO A 4 19.98 8.52 -5.21
N LEU A 5 19.17 9.38 -5.84
CA LEU A 5 18.21 10.21 -5.11
C LEU A 5 16.98 9.39 -4.67
N VAL A 6 16.57 8.45 -5.52
CA VAL A 6 15.40 7.59 -5.29
C VAL A 6 15.82 6.12 -5.33
N ALA A 7 15.34 5.33 -4.38
CA ALA A 7 15.37 3.88 -4.44
C ALA A 7 13.94 3.34 -4.62
N ILE A 8 13.73 2.50 -5.62
CA ILE A 8 12.46 1.80 -5.86
C ILE A 8 12.50 0.49 -5.10
N GLN A 9 11.50 0.24 -4.27
CA GLN A 9 11.25 -1.04 -3.62
C GLN A 9 10.32 -1.86 -4.51
N CYS A 10 10.77 -3.04 -4.97
CA CYS A 10 9.98 -3.96 -5.77
C CYS A 10 10.06 -5.37 -5.19
N LEU A 11 8.92 -5.90 -4.74
CA LEU A 11 8.79 -7.28 -4.27
C LEU A 11 8.27 -8.17 -5.40
N VAL A 12 8.89 -9.34 -5.56
CA VAL A 12 8.55 -10.32 -6.61
C VAL A 12 8.39 -11.70 -6.00
N TYR A 13 7.27 -12.36 -6.29
CA TYR A 13 7.07 -13.78 -6.03
C TYR A 13 6.11 -14.38 -7.06
N ASN A 14 6.65 -15.17 -7.99
CA ASN A 14 5.90 -15.79 -9.09
C ASN A 14 5.11 -14.76 -9.93
N HIS A 15 5.80 -13.72 -10.39
CA HIS A 15 5.25 -12.63 -11.20
C HIS A 15 5.67 -12.72 -12.69
N GLU A 16 6.13 -13.89 -13.17
CA GLU A 16 6.58 -14.09 -14.56
C GLU A 16 5.69 -13.41 -15.62
N PRO A 17 4.34 -13.51 -15.58
CA PRO A 17 3.49 -12.93 -16.60
C PRO A 17 3.45 -11.40 -16.61
N TYR A 18 3.89 -10.75 -15.52
CA TYR A 18 3.68 -9.32 -15.25
C TYR A 18 4.98 -8.54 -15.16
N LEU A 19 6.05 -9.21 -14.74
CA LEU A 19 7.29 -8.62 -14.28
C LEU A 19 7.99 -7.76 -15.36
N ARG A 20 7.86 -8.15 -16.64
CA ARG A 20 8.42 -7.36 -17.74
C ARG A 20 7.79 -5.98 -17.85
N ASP A 21 6.47 -5.86 -17.66
CA ASP A 21 5.79 -4.56 -17.66
C ASP A 21 6.29 -3.70 -16.49
N CYS A 22 6.41 -4.29 -15.29
CA CYS A 22 6.91 -3.63 -14.10
C CYS A 22 8.34 -3.08 -14.31
N LEU A 23 9.27 -3.93 -14.72
CA LEU A 23 10.67 -3.54 -14.90
C LEU A 23 10.86 -2.55 -16.06
N ASN A 24 10.08 -2.66 -17.14
CA ASN A 24 10.04 -1.68 -18.22
C ASN A 24 9.58 -0.30 -17.70
N GLY A 25 8.57 -0.28 -16.82
CA GLY A 25 8.11 0.96 -16.17
C GLY A 25 9.22 1.65 -15.38
N PHE A 26 10.13 0.89 -14.75
CA PHE A 26 11.27 1.46 -14.03
C PHE A 26 12.35 2.00 -14.98
N VAL A 27 12.80 1.19 -15.92
CA VAL A 27 13.93 1.57 -16.80
C VAL A 27 13.54 2.63 -17.83
N SER A 28 12.25 2.88 -18.04
CA SER A 28 11.75 3.97 -18.90
C SER A 28 11.66 5.32 -18.21
N GLN A 29 11.90 5.39 -16.89
CA GLN A 29 11.80 6.67 -16.16
C GLN A 29 12.83 7.68 -16.65
N GLN A 30 12.36 8.89 -16.91
CA GLN A 30 13.14 10.04 -17.35
C GLN A 30 13.28 11.02 -16.19
N THR A 31 14.47 11.10 -15.61
CA THR A 31 14.76 11.94 -14.45
C THR A 31 16.03 12.73 -14.62
N SER A 32 16.10 13.91 -14.00
CA SER A 32 17.31 14.73 -13.90
C SER A 32 18.27 14.26 -12.80
N PHE A 33 17.92 13.21 -12.08
CA PHE A 33 18.67 12.64 -10.96
C PHE A 33 18.84 11.11 -11.14
N PRO A 34 19.87 10.51 -10.53
CA PRO A 34 20.03 9.06 -10.54
C PRO A 34 19.03 8.37 -9.61
N PHE A 35 18.56 7.20 -10.02
CA PHE A 35 17.71 6.31 -9.21
C PHE A 35 18.13 4.86 -9.40
N VAL A 36 17.69 3.99 -8.48
CA VAL A 36 17.90 2.54 -8.53
C VAL A 36 16.62 1.80 -8.14
N ALA A 37 16.49 0.56 -8.58
CA ALA A 37 15.41 -0.34 -8.20
C ALA A 37 15.98 -1.57 -7.49
N ILE A 38 15.65 -1.75 -6.21
CA ILE A 38 15.91 -2.96 -5.46
C ILE A 38 14.79 -3.94 -5.79
N VAL A 39 15.11 -4.91 -6.65
CA VAL A 39 14.18 -5.96 -7.10
C VAL A 39 14.44 -7.22 -6.29
N HIS A 40 13.58 -7.48 -5.32
CA HIS A 40 13.70 -8.59 -4.38
C HIS A 40 12.82 -9.75 -4.82
N ASP A 41 13.44 -10.84 -5.24
CA ASP A 41 12.77 -12.11 -5.55
C ASP A 41 12.71 -13.00 -4.31
N ASP A 42 11.52 -13.29 -3.85
CA ASP A 42 11.25 -14.08 -2.64
C ASP A 42 11.16 -15.59 -2.93
N ALA A 43 12.18 -16.12 -3.60
CA ALA A 43 12.30 -17.52 -4.02
C ALA A 43 11.19 -17.95 -4.99
N SER A 44 11.00 -17.21 -6.07
CA SER A 44 10.09 -17.57 -7.16
C SER A 44 10.42 -18.93 -7.77
N THR A 45 9.37 -19.66 -8.16
CA THR A 45 9.48 -21.00 -8.79
C THR A 45 9.16 -20.99 -10.29
N ASP A 46 8.77 -19.82 -10.82
CA ASP A 46 8.54 -19.54 -12.23
C ASP A 46 9.77 -18.88 -12.89
N ASN A 47 9.63 -18.30 -14.08
CA ASN A 47 10.73 -17.61 -14.76
C ASN A 47 11.03 -16.19 -14.26
N SER A 48 10.46 -15.74 -13.14
CA SER A 48 10.70 -14.39 -12.59
C SER A 48 12.19 -14.11 -12.41
N VAL A 49 12.94 -15.05 -11.83
CA VAL A 49 14.40 -14.92 -11.64
C VAL A 49 15.14 -14.70 -12.96
N ALA A 50 14.77 -15.42 -14.02
CA ALA A 50 15.41 -15.28 -15.34
C ALA A 50 15.15 -13.88 -15.93
N ILE A 51 13.93 -13.37 -15.79
CA ILE A 51 13.55 -12.02 -16.23
C ILE A 51 14.34 -10.95 -15.46
N ILE A 52 14.45 -11.08 -14.13
CA ILE A 52 15.22 -10.12 -13.31
C ILE A 52 16.69 -10.11 -13.74
N LYS A 53 17.30 -11.27 -13.98
CA LYS A 53 18.69 -11.38 -14.46
C LYS A 53 18.89 -10.66 -15.78
N GLU A 54 18.02 -10.90 -16.76
CA GLU A 54 18.05 -10.23 -18.06
C GLU A 54 18.06 -8.71 -17.91
N PHE A 55 17.15 -8.17 -17.07
CA PHE A 55 17.07 -6.72 -16.84
C PHE A 55 18.26 -6.17 -16.05
N ALA A 56 18.78 -6.91 -15.07
CA ALA A 56 19.96 -6.51 -14.30
C ALA A 56 21.22 -6.46 -15.18
N GLU A 57 21.38 -7.42 -16.11
CA GLU A 57 22.47 -7.41 -17.08
C GLU A 57 22.37 -6.25 -18.07
N LYS A 58 21.15 -5.95 -18.54
CA LYS A 58 20.90 -4.87 -19.49
C LYS A 58 20.96 -3.49 -18.87
N TYR A 59 20.53 -3.35 -17.61
CA TYR A 59 20.42 -2.08 -16.88
C TYR A 59 21.12 -2.12 -15.51
N PRO A 60 22.43 -2.43 -15.45
CA PRO A 60 23.14 -2.70 -14.20
C PRO A 60 23.25 -1.50 -13.24
N ASN A 61 23.04 -0.27 -13.76
CA ASN A 61 23.03 0.95 -12.96
C ASN A 61 21.64 1.26 -12.36
N ILE A 62 20.59 0.57 -12.79
CA ILE A 62 19.21 0.79 -12.33
C ILE A 62 18.71 -0.41 -11.55
N ILE A 63 18.82 -1.63 -12.09
CA ILE A 63 18.24 -2.84 -11.49
C ILE A 63 19.28 -3.50 -10.58
N ILE A 64 18.97 -3.52 -9.28
CA ILE A 64 19.80 -4.18 -8.25
C ILE A 64 18.99 -5.37 -7.70
N PRO A 65 19.29 -6.59 -8.16
CA PRO A 65 18.52 -7.77 -7.77
C PRO A 65 18.94 -8.31 -6.41
N ILE A 66 17.99 -8.89 -5.70
CA ILE A 66 18.18 -9.73 -4.52
C ILE A 66 17.42 -11.02 -4.76
N TYR A 67 18.09 -12.15 -4.56
CA TYR A 67 17.51 -13.48 -4.77
C TYR A 67 17.51 -14.24 -3.45
N GLU A 68 16.34 -14.66 -2.99
CA GLU A 68 16.23 -15.52 -1.82
C GLU A 68 16.27 -16.99 -2.19
N LYS A 69 16.76 -17.82 -1.26
CA LYS A 69 16.78 -19.27 -1.41
C LYS A 69 15.50 -19.94 -0.94
N GLU A 70 14.75 -19.28 -0.08
CA GLU A 70 13.50 -19.73 0.49
C GLU A 70 12.54 -18.55 0.65
N ASN A 71 11.22 -18.79 0.61
CA ASN A 71 10.22 -17.74 0.72
C ASN A 71 10.21 -17.12 2.12
N LEU A 72 10.64 -15.87 2.21
CA LEU A 72 10.74 -15.10 3.45
C LEU A 72 9.41 -14.53 3.91
N TYR A 73 8.45 -14.30 3.01
CA TYR A 73 7.11 -13.82 3.36
C TYR A 73 6.38 -14.77 4.32
N ARG A 74 6.66 -16.07 4.21
CA ARG A 74 6.09 -17.10 5.10
C ARG A 74 6.81 -17.25 6.43
N LYS A 75 7.94 -16.57 6.60
CA LYS A 75 8.73 -16.62 7.84
C LYS A 75 8.20 -15.61 8.85
N PRO A 76 8.29 -15.94 10.17
CA PRO A 76 7.90 -15.00 11.22
C PRO A 76 8.84 -13.78 11.29
N ASN A 77 8.43 -12.80 12.07
CA ASN A 77 9.24 -11.64 12.47
C ASN A 77 9.62 -10.67 11.35
N GLY A 78 8.85 -10.63 10.24
CA GLY A 78 9.03 -9.66 9.16
C GLY A 78 10.41 -9.68 8.51
N ILE A 79 11.03 -10.85 8.41
CA ILE A 79 12.40 -10.96 7.89
C ILE A 79 12.50 -10.49 6.43
N LEU A 80 11.46 -10.70 5.62
CA LEU A 80 11.37 -10.17 4.26
C LEU A 80 11.61 -8.65 4.24
N MET A 81 10.80 -7.91 5.00
CA MET A 81 10.91 -6.45 5.03
C MET A 81 12.23 -5.97 5.66
N LYS A 82 12.76 -6.69 6.64
CA LYS A 82 14.10 -6.38 7.20
C LYS A 82 15.20 -6.51 6.15
N THR A 83 15.16 -7.55 5.32
CA THR A 83 16.12 -7.75 4.22
C THR A 83 16.01 -6.64 3.19
N VAL A 84 14.80 -6.33 2.75
CA VAL A 84 14.53 -5.26 1.78
C VAL A 84 14.94 -3.89 2.31
N HIS A 85 14.58 -3.58 3.54
CA HIS A 85 14.96 -2.32 4.19
C HIS A 85 16.48 -2.17 4.31
N ALA A 86 17.19 -3.24 4.68
CA ALA A 86 18.64 -3.20 4.74
C ALA A 86 19.31 -2.93 3.38
N ALA A 87 18.68 -3.42 2.29
CA ALA A 87 19.16 -3.13 0.95
C ALA A 87 18.85 -1.68 0.53
N LEU A 88 17.66 -1.17 0.84
CA LEU A 88 17.28 0.22 0.59
C LEU A 88 18.22 1.19 1.34
N ASP A 89 18.57 0.90 2.61
CA ASP A 89 19.48 1.73 3.40
C ASP A 89 20.88 1.83 2.80
N LYS A 90 21.39 0.74 2.24
CA LYS A 90 22.71 0.71 1.58
C LYS A 90 22.76 1.66 0.37
N THR A 91 21.61 1.97 -0.26
CA THR A 91 21.58 2.95 -1.36
C THR A 91 21.84 4.37 -0.86
N GLY A 92 21.46 4.66 0.37
CA GLY A 92 21.48 5.99 0.97
C GLY A 92 20.56 7.00 0.28
N SER A 93 19.56 6.54 -0.47
CA SER A 93 18.62 7.39 -1.20
C SER A 93 17.82 8.29 -0.26
N LYS A 94 17.47 9.49 -0.74
CA LYS A 94 16.65 10.46 0.00
C LYS A 94 15.16 10.10 -0.05
N TYR A 95 14.74 9.37 -1.09
CA TYR A 95 13.37 8.98 -1.34
C TYR A 95 13.24 7.49 -1.61
N ILE A 96 12.09 6.95 -1.25
CA ILE A 96 11.69 5.57 -1.56
C ILE A 96 10.41 5.63 -2.37
N ALA A 97 10.38 4.93 -3.51
CA ALA A 97 9.19 4.63 -4.29
C ALA A 97 8.82 3.16 -4.10
N ILE A 98 7.54 2.81 -4.16
CA ILE A 98 7.10 1.42 -4.06
C ILE A 98 6.37 1.03 -5.35
N CYS A 99 6.67 -0.15 -5.88
CA CYS A 99 5.89 -0.80 -6.93
C CYS A 99 6.17 -2.30 -6.88
N GLU A 100 5.14 -3.10 -6.70
CA GLU A 100 5.24 -4.55 -6.67
C GLU A 100 5.32 -5.13 -8.08
N GLY A 101 5.88 -6.34 -8.23
CA GLY A 101 6.21 -6.93 -9.53
C GLY A 101 5.01 -7.31 -10.40
N ASP A 102 3.78 -7.25 -9.90
CA ASP A 102 2.54 -7.46 -10.64
C ASP A 102 1.86 -6.16 -11.11
N ASP A 103 2.29 -4.99 -10.59
CA ASP A 103 1.88 -3.66 -11.02
C ASP A 103 2.95 -3.01 -11.93
N TYR A 104 2.63 -1.91 -12.60
CA TYR A 104 3.60 -1.21 -13.43
C TYR A 104 3.32 0.28 -13.56
N TRP A 105 4.38 1.06 -13.82
CA TRP A 105 4.28 2.49 -14.09
C TRP A 105 4.02 2.75 -15.56
N THR A 106 3.12 3.69 -15.82
CA THR A 106 2.63 4.06 -17.17
C THR A 106 3.16 5.41 -17.63
N ASP A 107 3.64 6.25 -16.70
CA ASP A 107 4.17 7.59 -17.00
C ASP A 107 5.71 7.61 -16.82
N PRO A 108 6.47 7.85 -17.89
CA PRO A 108 7.94 7.94 -17.79
C PRO A 108 8.44 9.15 -16.97
N LEU A 109 7.59 10.11 -16.66
CA LEU A 109 7.93 11.28 -15.84
C LEU A 109 7.44 11.16 -14.39
N LYS A 110 6.89 10.01 -13.99
CA LYS A 110 6.32 9.80 -12.66
C LYS A 110 7.30 10.20 -11.54
N LEU A 111 8.51 9.65 -11.55
CA LEU A 111 9.50 9.97 -10.52
C LEU A 111 9.90 11.44 -10.54
N GLN A 112 10.13 12.03 -11.71
CA GLN A 112 10.49 13.44 -11.82
C GLN A 112 9.43 14.33 -11.20
N LYS A 113 8.16 14.18 -11.59
CA LYS A 113 7.04 14.98 -11.09
C LYS A 113 6.88 14.88 -9.57
N GLN A 114 6.93 13.67 -9.03
CA GLN A 114 6.75 13.46 -7.59
C GLN A 114 7.93 14.02 -6.77
N ILE A 115 9.15 13.91 -7.28
CA ILE A 115 10.33 14.47 -6.61
C ILE A 115 10.30 15.99 -6.66
N ASP A 116 9.94 16.60 -7.78
CA ASP A 116 9.82 18.06 -7.89
C ASP A 116 8.82 18.63 -6.87
N ILE A 117 7.68 17.95 -6.69
CA ILE A 117 6.68 18.31 -5.67
C ILE A 117 7.28 18.16 -4.25
N LEU A 118 7.92 17.05 -3.96
CA LEU A 118 8.50 16.81 -2.64
C LEU A 118 9.66 17.78 -2.34
N GLU A 119 10.49 18.12 -3.32
CA GLU A 119 11.59 19.08 -3.12
C GLU A 119 11.06 20.51 -2.92
N SER A 120 9.90 20.86 -3.50
CA SER A 120 9.32 22.20 -3.38
C SER A 120 8.71 22.48 -1.99
N ASN A 121 8.41 21.47 -1.18
CA ASN A 121 7.78 21.64 0.12
C ASN A 121 8.28 20.61 1.15
N SER A 122 9.00 21.09 2.15
CA SER A 122 9.59 20.26 3.22
C SER A 122 8.57 19.61 4.16
N ASP A 123 7.34 20.15 4.25
CA ASP A 123 6.26 19.61 5.10
C ASP A 123 5.66 18.32 4.51
N LEU A 124 5.94 18.06 3.23
CA LEU A 124 5.48 16.86 2.56
C LEU A 124 6.37 15.67 2.89
N ILE A 125 5.79 14.63 3.47
CA ILE A 125 6.47 13.36 3.69
C ILE A 125 6.35 12.43 2.48
N ALA A 126 5.25 12.51 1.73
CA ALA A 126 4.99 11.68 0.58
C ALA A 126 4.21 12.41 -0.52
N CYS A 127 4.35 11.90 -1.74
CA CYS A 127 3.52 12.24 -2.88
C CYS A 127 2.90 10.97 -3.46
N VAL A 128 1.59 10.98 -3.68
CA VAL A 128 0.81 9.88 -4.27
C VAL A 128 0.15 10.34 -5.56
N THR A 129 -0.08 9.42 -6.49
CA THR A 129 -0.74 9.67 -7.77
C THR A 129 -1.96 8.78 -7.95
N ASN A 130 -2.60 8.85 -9.11
CA ASN A 130 -3.68 7.93 -9.48
C ASN A 130 -3.18 6.67 -10.19
N THR A 131 -4.05 5.66 -10.20
CA THR A 131 -3.91 4.44 -11.01
C THR A 131 -5.06 4.27 -11.99
N CYS A 132 -4.82 3.48 -13.03
CA CYS A 132 -5.87 2.79 -13.77
C CYS A 132 -5.90 1.31 -13.36
N LYS A 133 -7.06 0.66 -13.48
CA LYS A 133 -7.18 -0.80 -13.29
C LYS A 133 -7.02 -1.53 -14.59
N VAL A 134 -6.22 -2.60 -14.55
CA VAL A 134 -6.01 -3.50 -15.68
C VAL A 134 -6.31 -4.95 -15.30
N ASP A 135 -6.68 -5.75 -16.29
CA ASP A 135 -6.80 -7.19 -16.13
C ASP A 135 -5.41 -7.89 -16.11
N LYS A 136 -5.40 -9.21 -16.02
CA LYS A 136 -4.17 -10.02 -16.06
C LYS A 136 -3.33 -9.80 -17.32
N LYS A 137 -3.94 -9.40 -18.44
CA LYS A 137 -3.27 -9.18 -19.73
C LYS A 137 -2.83 -7.74 -19.95
N GLY A 138 -3.11 -6.85 -18.98
CA GLY A 138 -2.84 -5.43 -19.09
C GLY A 138 -3.93 -4.63 -19.82
N ASN A 139 -5.09 -5.24 -20.15
CA ASN A 139 -6.20 -4.51 -20.75
C ASN A 139 -6.91 -3.66 -19.69
N LEU A 140 -7.24 -2.42 -20.03
CA LEU A 140 -7.99 -1.53 -19.14
C LEU A 140 -9.37 -2.13 -18.81
N LEU A 141 -9.66 -2.28 -17.52
CA LEU A 141 -10.94 -2.78 -17.02
C LEU A 141 -11.98 -1.67 -16.93
N GLU A 142 -11.57 -0.46 -16.60
CA GLU A 142 -12.42 0.73 -16.58
C GLU A 142 -11.62 1.93 -17.09
N GLN A 143 -12.25 2.73 -17.98
CA GLN A 143 -11.67 4.00 -18.46
C GLN A 143 -11.69 5.11 -17.39
N LYS A 144 -12.30 4.85 -16.22
CA LYS A 144 -12.32 5.82 -15.13
C LYS A 144 -11.00 5.77 -14.36
N LYS A 145 -10.40 6.95 -14.17
CA LYS A 145 -9.45 7.17 -13.10
C LYS A 145 -10.03 6.55 -11.83
N GLU A 146 -9.40 5.52 -11.26
CA GLU A 146 -9.69 5.23 -9.88
C GLU A 146 -9.12 6.38 -9.08
N ASN A 147 -9.98 7.31 -8.71
CA ASN A 147 -9.58 8.35 -7.79
C ASN A 147 -9.13 7.68 -6.51
N VAL A 148 -7.81 7.56 -6.35
CA VAL A 148 -7.15 7.10 -5.13
C VAL A 148 -7.72 7.85 -3.92
N VAL A 149 -8.11 9.09 -4.16
CA VAL A 149 -8.74 9.99 -3.21
C VAL A 149 -10.14 10.32 -3.74
N GLN A 150 -11.08 9.38 -3.63
CA GLN A 150 -12.43 9.52 -4.20
C GLN A 150 -13.07 10.86 -3.88
N GLY A 151 -13.28 11.67 -4.93
CA GLY A 151 -13.94 12.97 -4.83
C GLY A 151 -13.05 14.12 -4.36
N ASN A 152 -11.78 13.90 -4.08
CA ASN A 152 -10.84 14.93 -3.67
C ASN A 152 -10.13 15.53 -4.90
N LYS A 153 -9.77 16.78 -4.77
CA LYS A 153 -8.97 17.51 -5.76
C LYS A 153 -7.48 17.28 -5.49
N GLU A 154 -6.67 17.50 -6.51
CA GLU A 154 -5.24 17.63 -6.32
C GLU A 154 -4.89 18.59 -5.20
N GLY A 155 -3.93 18.23 -4.34
CA GLY A 155 -3.54 19.07 -3.20
C GLY A 155 -2.91 18.32 -2.04
N ILE A 156 -2.82 19.01 -0.92
CA ILE A 156 -2.17 18.54 0.31
C ILE A 156 -3.21 17.98 1.25
N TYR A 157 -2.90 16.82 1.83
CA TYR A 157 -3.75 16.05 2.74
C TYR A 157 -2.99 15.66 4.00
N ASP A 158 -3.62 15.85 5.14
CA ASP A 158 -3.09 15.43 6.42
C ASP A 158 -3.68 14.08 6.88
N ILE A 159 -3.30 13.63 8.06
CA ILE A 159 -3.79 12.37 8.64
C ILE A 159 -5.31 12.37 8.86
N TYR A 160 -5.92 13.51 9.20
CA TYR A 160 -7.36 13.62 9.40
C TYR A 160 -8.12 13.50 8.07
N ASP A 161 -7.56 14.06 7.00
CA ASP A 161 -8.11 13.91 5.66
C ASP A 161 -8.02 12.45 5.18
N PHE A 162 -6.91 11.76 5.47
CA PHE A 162 -6.76 10.34 5.18
C PHE A 162 -7.87 9.51 5.83
N PHE A 163 -8.20 9.76 7.10
CA PHE A 163 -9.27 9.04 7.80
C PHE A 163 -10.70 9.43 7.35
N LYS A 164 -10.88 10.54 6.62
CA LYS A 164 -12.16 10.88 5.97
C LYS A 164 -12.36 10.18 4.63
N MET A 165 -11.29 9.63 4.02
CA MET A 165 -11.37 8.95 2.74
C MET A 165 -12.18 7.65 2.86
N PRO A 166 -13.07 7.33 1.89
CA PRO A 166 -13.93 6.14 1.98
C PRO A 166 -13.18 4.81 2.07
N GLN A 167 -12.00 4.73 1.47
CA GLN A 167 -11.21 3.50 1.42
C GLN A 167 -9.98 3.52 2.35
N HIS A 168 -9.59 4.70 2.89
CA HIS A 168 -8.40 4.88 3.74
C HIS A 168 -7.14 4.20 3.18
N GLN A 169 -6.92 4.30 1.86
CA GLN A 169 -5.85 3.54 1.20
C GLN A 169 -5.33 4.26 -0.04
N TYR A 170 -4.02 4.18 -0.26
CA TYR A 170 -3.34 4.55 -1.51
C TYR A 170 -2.77 3.29 -2.15
N PRO A 171 -2.90 3.07 -3.47
CA PRO A 171 -2.20 1.98 -4.15
C PRO A 171 -0.69 2.11 -3.99
N THR A 172 -0.01 1.04 -3.63
CA THR A 172 1.43 1.03 -3.36
C THR A 172 2.25 1.55 -4.54
N ALA A 173 1.87 1.20 -5.78
CA ALA A 173 2.56 1.65 -6.98
C ALA A 173 2.51 3.17 -7.23
N THR A 174 1.71 3.93 -6.47
CA THR A 174 1.55 5.38 -6.66
C THR A 174 2.49 6.23 -5.81
N ILE A 175 3.02 5.69 -4.72
CA ILE A 175 3.70 6.48 -3.70
C ILE A 175 5.19 6.68 -3.96
N VAL A 176 5.65 7.90 -3.65
CA VAL A 176 7.05 8.23 -3.35
C VAL A 176 7.07 8.95 -2.01
N TYR A 177 7.97 8.57 -1.10
CA TYR A 177 8.06 9.18 0.22
C TYR A 177 9.51 9.45 0.65
N ARG A 178 9.70 10.38 1.58
CA ARG A 178 11.03 10.73 2.12
C ARG A 178 11.56 9.60 2.99
N ALA A 179 12.79 9.20 2.74
CA ALA A 179 13.51 8.21 3.54
C ALA A 179 14.08 8.81 4.85
N ILE A 180 13.32 9.69 5.51
CA ILE A 180 13.67 10.27 6.81
C ILE A 180 13.09 9.40 7.94
N HIS A 181 13.66 9.47 9.13
CA HIS A 181 13.21 8.73 10.32
C HIS A 181 13.04 7.22 10.12
N GLN A 182 13.77 6.62 9.16
CA GLN A 182 13.54 5.23 8.74
C GLN A 182 13.62 4.22 9.90
N ASN A 183 14.58 4.39 10.82
CA ASN A 183 14.70 3.50 11.98
C ASN A 183 13.49 3.59 12.90
N GLU A 184 12.95 4.79 13.11
CA GLU A 184 11.78 5.03 13.95
C GLU A 184 10.51 4.53 13.25
N ILE A 185 10.31 4.88 11.97
CA ILE A 185 9.20 4.41 11.14
C ILE A 185 9.16 2.88 11.15
N ARG A 186 10.30 2.23 10.91
CA ARG A 186 10.40 0.77 10.87
C ARG A 186 10.19 0.13 12.23
N SER A 187 10.66 0.76 13.30
CA SER A 187 10.39 0.30 14.67
C SER A 187 8.88 0.32 14.95
N LYS A 188 8.20 1.43 14.65
CA LYS A 188 6.74 1.53 14.76
C LYS A 188 6.02 0.52 13.87
N TYR A 189 6.48 0.38 12.62
CA TYR A 189 5.92 -0.58 11.67
C TYR A 189 6.07 -2.02 12.15
N SER A 190 7.22 -2.41 12.71
CA SER A 190 7.45 -3.79 13.19
C SER A 190 6.55 -4.20 14.36
N HIS A 191 6.08 -3.24 15.16
CA HIS A 191 5.08 -3.49 16.21
C HIS A 191 3.67 -3.71 15.65
N THR A 192 3.45 -3.32 14.39
CA THR A 192 2.14 -3.37 13.75
C THR A 192 2.08 -4.39 12.61
N GLU A 193 3.14 -5.17 12.43
CA GLU A 193 3.30 -6.09 11.30
C GLU A 193 2.12 -7.04 11.18
N ASN A 194 1.42 -6.92 10.06
CA ASN A 194 0.38 -7.85 9.68
C ASN A 194 0.38 -7.99 8.15
N PRO A 195 0.45 -9.22 7.62
CA PRO A 195 0.55 -9.47 6.19
C PRO A 195 -0.65 -8.95 5.37
N PHE A 196 -1.74 -8.57 6.02
CA PHE A 196 -2.98 -8.18 5.32
C PHE A 196 -3.21 -6.67 5.19
N LEU A 197 -2.49 -5.84 5.94
CA LEU A 197 -2.66 -4.38 5.97
C LEU A 197 -1.34 -3.63 6.14
N GLY A 198 -0.23 -4.18 5.67
CA GLY A 198 1.09 -3.59 5.83
C GLY A 198 1.20 -2.19 5.20
N ASP A 199 0.65 -2.00 4.03
CA ASP A 199 0.59 -0.72 3.33
C ASP A 199 -0.24 0.32 4.09
N TRP A 200 -1.45 -0.03 4.55
CA TRP A 200 -2.31 0.86 5.34
C TRP A 200 -1.62 1.36 6.62
N THR A 201 -0.95 0.47 7.31
CA THR A 201 -0.14 0.80 8.49
C THR A 201 0.97 1.80 8.16
N LEU A 202 1.69 1.56 7.07
CA LEU A 202 2.76 2.45 6.62
C LEU A 202 2.22 3.84 6.30
N TRP A 203 1.04 3.95 5.65
CA TRP A 203 0.41 5.24 5.33
C TRP A 203 0.12 6.05 6.58
N ILE A 204 -0.46 5.43 7.61
CA ILE A 204 -0.76 6.13 8.87
C ILE A 204 0.52 6.57 9.58
N ILE A 205 1.51 5.70 9.65
CA ILE A 205 2.79 6.04 10.26
C ILE A 205 3.44 7.20 9.51
N LEU A 206 3.50 7.17 8.18
CA LEU A 206 4.05 8.26 7.38
C LEU A 206 3.28 9.57 7.60
N HIS A 207 1.95 9.55 7.61
CA HIS A 207 1.13 10.72 7.91
C HIS A 207 1.42 11.32 9.30
N SER A 208 1.91 10.52 10.24
CA SER A 208 2.30 11.05 11.55
C SER A 208 3.60 11.86 11.53
N TYR A 209 4.35 11.83 10.43
CA TYR A 209 5.58 12.61 10.22
C TYR A 209 5.42 13.79 9.25
N GLY A 210 4.32 13.88 8.53
CA GLY A 210 4.09 14.98 7.59
C GLY A 210 2.84 14.78 6.73
N LYS A 211 2.63 15.73 5.82
CA LYS A 211 1.49 15.73 4.91
C LYS A 211 1.82 14.97 3.62
N PHE A 212 0.78 14.48 2.96
CA PHE A 212 0.89 13.89 1.62
C PHE A 212 0.40 14.89 0.57
N TYR A 213 1.06 14.90 -0.58
CA TYR A 213 0.54 15.55 -1.76
C TYR A 213 -0.13 14.51 -2.66
N TYR A 214 -1.33 14.80 -3.09
CA TYR A 214 -2.04 14.03 -4.10
C TYR A 214 -1.94 14.75 -5.45
N LEU A 215 -1.28 14.11 -6.41
CA LEU A 215 -1.20 14.53 -7.80
C LEU A 215 -2.26 13.78 -8.60
N ASP A 216 -3.25 14.49 -9.18
CA ASP A 216 -4.38 13.89 -9.89
C ASP A 216 -4.00 13.44 -11.32
N GLU A 217 -2.90 12.68 -11.44
CA GLU A 217 -2.45 12.09 -12.69
C GLU A 217 -2.37 10.56 -12.58
N VAL A 218 -2.78 9.85 -13.62
CA VAL A 218 -2.62 8.39 -13.71
C VAL A 218 -1.18 8.10 -14.13
N THR A 219 -0.38 7.59 -13.21
CA THR A 219 1.03 7.28 -13.47
C THR A 219 1.39 5.81 -13.28
N ALA A 220 0.42 5.00 -12.83
CA ALA A 220 0.59 3.57 -12.60
C ALA A 220 -0.66 2.79 -13.00
N ALA A 221 -0.48 1.52 -13.30
CA ALA A 221 -1.55 0.57 -13.53
C ALA A 221 -1.58 -0.47 -12.40
N TYR A 222 -2.74 -0.60 -11.76
CA TYR A 222 -3.01 -1.63 -10.75
C TYR A 222 -3.61 -2.86 -11.42
N ARG A 223 -2.93 -4.00 -11.28
CA ARG A 223 -3.36 -5.25 -11.91
C ARG A 223 -4.30 -6.04 -11.01
N THR A 224 -5.50 -6.31 -11.51
CA THR A 224 -6.47 -7.13 -10.81
C THR A 224 -6.16 -8.61 -11.05
N ASN A 225 -5.65 -9.28 -10.02
CA ASN A 225 -5.35 -10.71 -10.06
C ASN A 225 -6.25 -11.47 -9.06
N PRO A 226 -7.16 -12.36 -9.53
CA PRO A 226 -8.01 -13.17 -8.65
C PRO A 226 -7.24 -14.07 -7.68
N THR A 227 -5.99 -14.37 -7.96
CA THR A 227 -5.12 -15.19 -7.10
C THR A 227 -4.27 -14.37 -6.13
N SER A 228 -4.40 -13.04 -6.15
CA SER A 228 -3.69 -12.17 -5.21
C SER A 228 -4.11 -12.46 -3.76
N LEU A 229 -3.22 -12.18 -2.83
CA LEU A 229 -3.48 -12.33 -1.39
C LEU A 229 -4.76 -11.61 -0.96
N THR A 230 -5.06 -10.46 -1.56
CA THR A 230 -6.25 -9.65 -1.28
C THR A 230 -7.56 -10.42 -1.54
N HIS A 231 -7.56 -11.33 -2.52
CA HIS A 231 -8.74 -12.11 -2.91
C HIS A 231 -8.80 -13.50 -2.26
N THR A 232 -7.67 -14.07 -1.83
CA THR A 232 -7.59 -15.44 -1.29
C THR A 232 -7.78 -15.52 0.23
N VAL A 233 -7.66 -14.42 0.94
CA VAL A 233 -7.74 -14.40 2.40
C VAL A 233 -9.19 -14.50 2.89
N ASN A 234 -9.40 -15.36 3.89
CA ASN A 234 -10.66 -15.48 4.63
C ASN A 234 -11.09 -14.11 5.18
N ARG A 235 -12.29 -13.66 4.83
CA ARG A 235 -12.81 -12.32 5.19
C ARG A 235 -12.89 -12.07 6.69
N VAL A 236 -13.25 -13.09 7.47
CA VAL A 236 -13.32 -13.00 8.95
C VAL A 236 -11.92 -12.87 9.53
N ALA A 237 -10.95 -13.66 9.04
CA ALA A 237 -9.57 -13.57 9.48
C ALA A 237 -8.99 -12.18 9.19
N ARG A 238 -9.23 -11.65 7.99
CA ARG A 238 -8.81 -10.29 7.59
C ARG A 238 -9.42 -9.21 8.49
N ALA A 239 -10.72 -9.27 8.76
CA ALA A 239 -11.37 -8.28 9.61
C ALA A 239 -10.87 -8.34 11.08
N LYS A 240 -10.59 -9.54 11.61
CA LYS A 240 -9.98 -9.70 12.93
C LYS A 240 -8.57 -9.13 12.98
N ALA A 241 -7.75 -9.46 11.99
CA ALA A 241 -6.41 -8.89 11.85
C ALA A 241 -6.43 -7.36 11.76
N SER A 242 -7.40 -6.79 11.04
CA SER A 242 -7.60 -5.33 10.97
C SER A 242 -7.86 -4.70 12.34
N ARG A 243 -8.57 -5.41 13.24
CA ARG A 243 -8.78 -4.92 14.61
C ARG A 243 -7.48 -4.86 15.40
N GLU A 244 -6.69 -5.92 15.35
CA GLU A 244 -5.39 -5.97 16.02
C GLU A 244 -4.46 -4.86 15.53
N ILE A 245 -4.39 -4.66 14.22
CA ILE A 245 -3.61 -3.58 13.61
C ILE A 245 -4.08 -2.20 14.09
N CYS A 246 -5.40 -1.95 14.14
CA CYS A 246 -5.91 -0.68 14.64
C CYS A 246 -5.42 -0.38 16.06
N HIS A 247 -5.38 -1.39 16.94
CA HIS A 247 -4.84 -1.23 18.29
C HIS A 247 -3.33 -0.94 18.25
N ASN A 248 -2.57 -1.76 17.53
CA ASN A 248 -1.11 -1.62 17.43
C ASN A 248 -0.70 -0.25 16.84
N VAL A 249 -1.40 0.21 15.79
CA VAL A 249 -1.18 1.53 15.20
C VAL A 249 -1.51 2.64 16.21
N ALA A 250 -2.62 2.51 16.96
CA ALA A 250 -3.00 3.48 17.98
C ALA A 250 -1.93 3.61 19.09
N ASP A 251 -1.17 2.54 19.37
CA ASP A 251 -0.13 2.55 20.40
C ASP A 251 1.17 3.22 19.96
N VAL A 252 1.40 3.34 18.64
CA VAL A 252 2.62 3.97 18.08
C VAL A 252 2.39 5.39 17.56
N LEU A 253 1.14 5.87 17.54
CA LEU A 253 0.84 7.25 17.13
C LEU A 253 1.35 8.25 18.18
N PRO A 254 1.90 9.40 17.74
CA PRO A 254 2.25 10.50 18.64
C PRO A 254 1.04 11.04 19.42
N GLU A 255 1.29 11.60 20.63
CA GLU A 255 0.25 12.13 21.52
C GLU A 255 -0.66 13.18 20.87
N GLN A 256 -0.12 13.98 19.96
CA GLN A 256 -0.90 14.97 19.20
C GLN A 256 -2.04 14.35 18.36
N TYR A 257 -2.07 13.03 18.15
CA TYR A 257 -3.09 12.26 17.45
C TYR A 257 -3.85 11.31 18.40
N ALA A 258 -3.93 11.66 19.69
CA ALA A 258 -4.61 10.85 20.71
C ALA A 258 -6.10 10.61 20.40
N ASP A 259 -6.76 11.53 19.74
CA ASP A 259 -8.15 11.41 19.27
C ASP A 259 -8.28 10.34 18.18
N ILE A 260 -7.38 10.34 17.18
CA ILE A 260 -7.29 9.29 16.15
C ILE A 260 -6.98 7.94 16.79
N ALA A 261 -6.01 7.88 17.71
CA ALA A 261 -5.67 6.67 18.42
C ALA A 261 -6.87 6.12 19.22
N ALA A 262 -7.64 6.98 19.88
CA ALA A 262 -8.85 6.60 20.59
C ALA A 262 -9.92 6.03 19.64
N ASP A 263 -10.10 6.62 18.46
CA ASP A 263 -11.05 6.12 17.46
C ASP A 263 -10.59 4.79 16.81
N LEU A 264 -9.30 4.61 16.57
CA LEU A 264 -8.74 3.34 16.12
C LEU A 264 -8.96 2.23 17.15
N ARG A 265 -8.80 2.51 18.46
CA ARG A 265 -9.07 1.52 19.52
C ARG A 265 -10.53 1.10 19.60
N LYS A 266 -11.48 1.98 19.28
CA LYS A 266 -12.91 1.61 19.17
C LYS A 266 -13.19 0.63 18.05
N THR A 267 -12.36 0.61 17.01
CA THR A 267 -12.44 -0.29 15.84
C THR A 267 -13.83 -0.34 15.19
N ASN A 268 -14.50 0.82 15.14
CA ASN A 268 -15.90 0.94 14.75
C ASN A 268 -16.22 0.28 13.38
N TRP A 269 -15.39 0.55 12.37
CA TRP A 269 -15.58 0.02 11.03
C TRP A 269 -15.31 -1.49 10.94
N VAL A 270 -14.46 -2.02 11.81
CA VAL A 270 -14.12 -3.45 11.85
C VAL A 270 -15.31 -4.28 12.31
N TRP A 271 -16.07 -3.80 13.30
CA TRP A 271 -17.28 -4.52 13.75
C TRP A 271 -18.32 -4.62 12.65
N ILE A 272 -18.48 -3.55 11.84
CA ILE A 272 -19.37 -3.55 10.67
C ILE A 272 -18.85 -4.53 9.62
N SER A 273 -17.55 -4.52 9.32
CA SER A 273 -16.91 -5.46 8.39
C SER A 273 -17.07 -6.91 8.84
N LEU A 274 -16.96 -7.20 10.15
CA LEU A 274 -17.18 -8.53 10.70
C LEU A 274 -18.63 -9.00 10.53
N ILE A 275 -19.62 -8.12 10.66
CA ILE A 275 -21.02 -8.48 10.40
C ILE A 275 -21.17 -9.03 8.98
N PHE A 276 -20.64 -8.33 7.98
CA PHE A 276 -20.71 -8.76 6.59
C PHE A 276 -19.88 -10.01 6.30
N ALA A 277 -18.68 -10.10 6.89
CA ALA A 277 -17.81 -11.25 6.73
C ALA A 277 -18.44 -12.54 7.31
N TYR A 278 -18.95 -12.48 8.51
CA TYR A 278 -19.63 -13.61 9.14
C TYR A 278 -20.92 -14.01 8.42
N ARG A 279 -21.66 -13.02 7.89
CA ARG A 279 -22.84 -13.30 7.07
C ARG A 279 -22.45 -14.05 5.79
N ALA A 280 -21.41 -13.63 5.11
CA ALA A 280 -20.92 -14.29 3.89
C ALA A 280 -20.47 -15.73 4.14
N GLU A 281 -19.92 -16.01 5.32
CA GLU A 281 -19.51 -17.35 5.77
C GLU A 281 -20.64 -18.14 6.43
N LYS A 282 -21.88 -17.62 6.49
CA LYS A 282 -23.05 -18.23 7.17
C LYS A 282 -22.81 -18.52 8.67
N ARG A 283 -21.95 -17.75 9.33
CA ARG A 283 -21.58 -17.88 10.74
C ARG A 283 -22.39 -16.92 11.61
N TYR A 284 -23.66 -17.21 11.82
CA TYR A 284 -24.64 -16.28 12.40
C TYR A 284 -24.37 -15.88 13.86
N PHE A 285 -23.79 -16.75 14.69
CA PHE A 285 -23.39 -16.38 16.06
C PHE A 285 -22.33 -15.29 16.08
N GLY A 286 -21.28 -15.41 15.24
CA GLY A 286 -20.27 -14.37 15.10
C GLY A 286 -20.83 -13.06 14.55
N MET A 287 -21.78 -13.15 13.60
CA MET A 287 -22.49 -12.00 13.05
C MET A 287 -23.29 -11.27 14.15
N PHE A 288 -24.04 -11.99 14.97
CA PHE A 288 -24.85 -11.41 16.04
C PHE A 288 -23.98 -10.73 17.12
N GLY A 289 -22.89 -11.37 17.55
CA GLY A 289 -21.94 -10.79 18.48
C GLY A 289 -21.32 -9.49 17.91
N SER A 290 -20.91 -9.50 16.64
CA SER A 290 -20.37 -8.31 15.97
C SER A 290 -21.40 -7.19 15.84
N PHE A 291 -22.68 -7.53 15.62
CA PHE A 291 -23.77 -6.55 15.57
C PHE A 291 -23.98 -5.88 16.94
N ILE A 292 -23.97 -6.62 18.02
CA ILE A 292 -24.07 -6.07 19.38
C ILE A 292 -22.91 -5.11 19.65
N MET A 293 -21.68 -5.50 19.32
CA MET A 293 -20.52 -4.64 19.50
C MET A 293 -20.60 -3.38 18.64
N ALA A 294 -21.05 -3.49 17.39
CA ALA A 294 -21.26 -2.32 16.53
C ALA A 294 -22.37 -1.38 17.09
N ALA A 295 -23.44 -1.94 17.66
CA ALA A 295 -24.51 -1.16 18.26
C ALA A 295 -24.05 -0.36 19.50
N ILE A 296 -23.14 -0.94 20.28
CA ILE A 296 -22.58 -0.30 21.46
C ILE A 296 -21.52 0.74 21.09
N LEU A 297 -20.56 0.37 20.24
CA LEU A 297 -19.35 1.17 19.99
C LEU A 297 -19.51 2.17 18.84
N CYS A 298 -20.38 1.89 17.86
CA CYS A 298 -20.55 2.74 16.68
C CYS A 298 -22.00 2.82 16.17
N PRO A 299 -22.97 3.21 17.02
CA PRO A 299 -24.39 3.17 16.68
C PRO A 299 -24.74 4.03 15.46
N LYS A 300 -24.11 5.19 15.29
CA LYS A 300 -24.33 6.07 14.12
C LYS A 300 -23.87 5.43 12.81
N ALA A 301 -22.69 4.81 12.80
CA ALA A 301 -22.16 4.13 11.62
C ALA A 301 -22.98 2.89 11.26
N LEU A 302 -23.37 2.10 12.27
CA LEU A 302 -24.26 0.95 12.07
C LEU A 302 -25.60 1.37 11.48
N TRP A 303 -26.21 2.43 12.01
CA TRP A 303 -27.50 2.95 11.51
C TRP A 303 -27.42 3.47 10.07
N LYS A 304 -26.33 4.18 9.73
CA LYS A 304 -26.06 4.58 8.34
C LYS A 304 -25.98 3.38 7.41
N THR A 305 -25.24 2.35 7.79
CA THR A 305 -25.07 1.12 7.00
C THR A 305 -26.41 0.38 6.79
N ILE A 306 -27.25 0.32 7.83
CA ILE A 306 -28.58 -0.28 7.75
C ILE A 306 -29.47 0.51 6.79
N LYS A 307 -29.49 1.86 6.87
CA LYS A 307 -30.26 2.71 5.95
C LYS A 307 -29.84 2.50 4.49
N GLU A 308 -28.54 2.48 4.22
CA GLU A 308 -28.01 2.24 2.88
C GLU A 308 -28.41 0.86 2.33
N ALA A 309 -28.35 -0.17 3.18
CA ALA A 309 -28.77 -1.52 2.80
C ALA A 309 -30.29 -1.64 2.52
N LEU A 310 -31.12 -0.91 3.27
CA LEU A 310 -32.56 -0.85 3.05
C LEU A 310 -32.89 -0.06 1.77
N HIS A 311 -32.23 1.05 1.52
CA HIS A 311 -32.44 1.86 0.33
C HIS A 311 -32.11 1.07 -0.97
N LYS A 312 -31.00 0.32 -0.98
CA LYS A 312 -30.64 -0.56 -2.12
C LYS A 312 -31.69 -1.66 -2.38
N ARG A 313 -32.38 -2.16 -1.33
CA ARG A 313 -33.46 -3.16 -1.50
C ARG A 313 -34.77 -2.57 -2.02
N SER A 314 -35.02 -1.27 -1.83
CA SER A 314 -36.24 -0.60 -2.33
C SER A 314 -36.13 -0.19 -3.79
N GLN A 315 -34.94 -0.33 -4.39
CA GLN A 315 -34.70 -0.01 -5.83
C GLN A 315 -34.66 -1.27 -6.73
N HIS A 316 -34.82 -2.45 -6.14
CA HIS A 316 -35.00 -3.75 -6.80
C HIS A 316 -36.34 -4.38 -6.44
#